data_830780599048d4015e1c17c40ee51f61
#
_entry.id   830780599048d4015e1c17c40ee51f61
#
_cell.length_a   1.000
_cell.length_b   1.000
_cell.length_c   1.000
_cell.angle_alpha   90.00
_cell.angle_beta   90.00
_cell.angle_gamma   90.00
#
_symmetry.space_group_name_H-M   'P 1'
#
loop_
_entity.id
_entity.type
_entity.pdbx_description
1 polymer ?
#
loop_
_entity_poly.entity_id
_entity_poly.type
_entity_poly.pdbx_seq_one_letter_code
_entity_poly.pdbx_strand_id
1 'polypeptide(L)'
;MKSIFKNVAIITAFSLLTRMLGFFFRIFLSRTIGAEALGMYQVALSIFMVLLTIVSSGFTLIISRMTVSYRVGAKKKEIGSLVTTSLFVGLAVSVILCLVILLFRNLFANLFTDKNCIYILIILLPSLIFSSIYSVFRGAMWGNDNYFGLC
;
A
#
# COMPACT_ATOMS: atom_id res chain seq x y z
N MET A 1 -12.41 -14.36 25.68
CA MET A 1 -13.42 -13.68 24.89
C MET A 1 -13.41 -12.15 25.08
N LYS A 2 -13.43 -11.62 26.32
CA LYS A 2 -13.40 -10.14 26.55
C LYS A 2 -12.22 -9.39 25.91
N SER A 3 -11.03 -9.99 25.85
CA SER A 3 -9.84 -9.37 25.22
C SER A 3 -9.97 -9.25 23.71
N ILE A 4 -10.56 -10.24 23.04
CA ILE A 4 -10.77 -10.23 21.59
C ILE A 4 -11.78 -9.14 21.22
N PHE A 5 -12.89 -9.03 21.94
CA PHE A 5 -13.89 -7.98 21.72
C PHE A 5 -13.31 -6.57 21.90
N LYS A 6 -12.47 -6.37 22.93
CA LYS A 6 -11.79 -5.10 23.16
C LYS A 6 -10.87 -4.73 21.99
N ASN A 7 -10.06 -5.66 21.51
CA ASN A 7 -9.14 -5.43 20.39
C ASN A 7 -9.90 -5.14 19.09
N VAL A 8 -10.96 -5.89 18.81
CA VAL A 8 -11.82 -5.65 17.63
C VAL A 8 -12.49 -4.28 17.72
N ALA A 9 -13.02 -3.90 18.88
CA ALA A 9 -13.65 -2.59 19.08
C ALA A 9 -12.68 -1.44 18.87
N ILE A 10 -11.43 -1.55 19.35
CA ILE A 10 -10.38 -0.55 19.14
C ILE A 10 -10.06 -0.42 17.66
N ILE A 11 -9.82 -1.53 16.96
CA ILE A 11 -9.50 -1.52 15.51
C ILE A 11 -10.66 -0.90 14.71
N THR A 12 -11.89 -1.23 15.06
CA THR A 12 -13.08 -0.68 14.40
C THR A 12 -13.21 0.83 14.64
N ALA A 13 -12.98 1.30 15.88
CA ALA A 13 -13.02 2.72 16.22
C ALA A 13 -11.94 3.51 15.45
N PHE A 14 -10.70 3.03 15.39
CA PHE A 14 -9.64 3.65 14.60
C PHE A 14 -9.95 3.65 13.09
N SER A 15 -10.51 2.56 12.58
CA SER A 15 -10.92 2.48 11.18
C SER A 15 -12.02 3.48 10.85
N LEU A 16 -12.98 3.68 11.75
CA LEU A 16 -14.05 4.67 11.60
C LEU A 16 -13.50 6.09 11.62
N LEU A 17 -12.61 6.40 12.57
CA LEU A 17 -11.93 7.69 12.66
C LEU A 17 -11.15 8.01 11.38
N THR A 18 -10.40 7.06 10.86
CA THR A 18 -9.64 7.23 9.60
C THR A 18 -10.56 7.52 8.41
N ARG A 19 -11.71 6.84 8.35
CA ARG A 19 -12.70 7.10 7.28
C ARG A 19 -13.35 8.48 7.40
N MET A 20 -13.66 8.92 8.63
CA MET A 20 -14.18 10.27 8.88
C MET A 20 -13.15 11.34 8.49
N LEU A 21 -11.89 11.17 8.87
CA LEU A 21 -10.81 12.08 8.46
C LEU A 21 -10.69 12.15 6.93
N GLY A 22 -10.72 11.02 6.25
CA GLY A 22 -10.68 10.96 4.78
C GLY A 22 -11.87 11.67 4.13
N PHE A 23 -13.06 11.58 4.73
CA PHE A 23 -14.26 12.30 4.26
C PHE A 23 -14.10 13.82 4.40
N PHE A 24 -13.68 14.32 5.57
CA PHE A 24 -13.41 15.74 5.79
C PHE A 24 -12.31 16.27 4.87
N PHE A 25 -11.24 15.48 4.67
CA PHE A 25 -10.17 15.83 3.75
C PHE A 25 -10.69 15.99 2.31
N ARG A 26 -11.57 15.11 1.85
CA ARG A 26 -12.19 15.24 0.51
C ARG A 26 -13.03 16.49 0.37
N ILE A 27 -13.82 16.84 1.39
CA ILE A 27 -14.63 18.08 1.37
C ILE A 27 -13.70 19.30 1.32
N PHE A 28 -12.68 19.32 2.14
CA PHE A 28 -11.69 20.40 2.14
C PHE A 28 -11.00 20.54 0.78
N LEU A 29 -10.56 19.43 0.20
CA LEU A 29 -9.90 19.39 -1.09
C LEU A 29 -10.82 19.89 -2.21
N SER A 30 -12.08 19.45 -2.24
CA SER A 30 -13.09 19.89 -3.20
C SER A 30 -13.34 21.40 -3.16
N ARG A 31 -13.33 21.99 -1.96
CA ARG A 31 -13.53 23.45 -1.80
C ARG A 31 -12.29 24.26 -2.18
N THR A 32 -11.10 23.70 -2.03
CA THR A 32 -9.84 24.43 -2.24
C THR A 32 -9.35 24.33 -3.69
N ILE A 33 -9.46 23.15 -4.31
CA ILE A 33 -8.89 22.87 -5.65
C ILE A 33 -9.96 22.87 -6.74
N GLY A 34 -11.23 22.75 -6.35
CA GLY A 34 -12.36 22.66 -7.28
C GLY A 34 -12.70 21.24 -7.71
N ALA A 35 -13.88 21.07 -8.28
CA ALA A 35 -14.42 19.75 -8.64
C ALA A 35 -13.66 19.10 -9.81
N GLU A 36 -13.18 19.88 -10.76
CA GLU A 36 -12.46 19.41 -11.94
C GLU A 36 -11.09 18.79 -11.56
N ALA A 37 -10.28 19.51 -10.77
CA ALA A 37 -9.00 19.01 -10.30
C ALA A 37 -9.15 17.80 -9.35
N LEU A 38 -10.22 17.76 -8.55
CA LEU A 38 -10.54 16.60 -7.72
C LEU A 38 -10.90 15.38 -8.58
N GLY A 39 -11.59 15.56 -9.70
CA GLY A 39 -11.90 14.51 -10.67
C GLY A 39 -10.63 13.92 -11.28
N MET A 40 -9.71 14.76 -11.75
CA MET A 40 -8.39 14.33 -12.27
C MET A 40 -7.57 13.56 -11.23
N TYR A 41 -7.56 14.04 -9.98
CA TYR A 41 -6.90 13.36 -8.87
C TYR A 41 -7.49 11.97 -8.60
N GLN A 42 -8.82 11.83 -8.63
CA GLN A 42 -9.48 10.53 -8.40
C GLN A 42 -9.16 9.51 -9.49
N VAL A 43 -9.10 9.93 -10.74
CA VAL A 43 -8.72 9.05 -11.87
C VAL A 43 -7.28 8.58 -11.69
N ALA A 44 -6.34 9.47 -11.40
CA ALA A 44 -4.94 9.13 -11.13
C ALA A 44 -4.81 8.19 -9.92
N LEU A 45 -5.57 8.44 -8.85
CA LEU A 45 -5.62 7.57 -7.67
C LEU A 45 -6.15 6.17 -7.99
N SER A 46 -7.15 6.04 -8.85
CA SER A 46 -7.72 4.73 -9.21
C SER A 46 -6.66 3.84 -9.86
N ILE A 47 -5.89 4.38 -10.80
CA ILE A 47 -4.78 3.65 -11.43
C ILE A 47 -3.67 3.36 -10.41
N PHE A 48 -3.32 4.33 -9.59
CA PHE A 48 -2.34 4.14 -8.51
C PHE A 48 -2.75 3.02 -7.55
N MET A 49 -4.03 2.92 -7.18
CA MET A 49 -4.54 1.85 -6.31
C MET A 49 -4.42 0.45 -6.94
N VAL A 50 -4.58 0.33 -8.26
CA VAL A 50 -4.33 -0.95 -8.96
C VAL A 50 -2.85 -1.33 -8.84
N LEU A 51 -1.93 -0.40 -9.12
CA LEU A 51 -0.49 -0.62 -8.99
C LEU A 51 -0.10 -0.98 -7.55
N LEU A 52 -0.65 -0.25 -6.59
CA LEU A 52 -0.43 -0.48 -5.17
C LEU A 52 -0.93 -1.87 -4.74
N THR A 53 -2.06 -2.32 -5.28
CA THR A 53 -2.60 -3.65 -5.00
C THR A 53 -1.66 -4.75 -5.53
N ILE A 54 -1.11 -4.60 -6.72
CA ILE A 54 -0.15 -5.54 -7.30
C ILE A 54 1.10 -5.65 -6.41
N VAL A 55 1.65 -4.51 -5.98
CA VAL A 55 2.87 -4.47 -5.15
C VAL A 55 2.61 -4.92 -3.72
N SER A 56 1.48 -4.54 -3.11
CA SER A 56 1.25 -4.73 -1.68
C SER A 56 0.58 -6.06 -1.33
N SER A 57 -0.46 -6.49 -2.06
CA SER A 57 -1.26 -7.65 -1.66
C SER A 57 -0.51 -8.97 -1.80
N GLY A 58 0.22 -9.14 -2.90
CA GLY A 58 0.98 -10.36 -3.18
C GLY A 58 2.07 -10.61 -2.14
N PHE A 59 2.88 -9.58 -1.85
CA PHE A 59 3.98 -9.67 -0.90
C PHE A 59 3.52 -9.94 0.53
N THR A 60 2.50 -9.22 1.01
CA THR A 60 1.98 -9.40 2.37
C THR A 60 1.51 -10.85 2.61
N LEU A 61 0.79 -11.43 1.66
CA LEU A 61 0.24 -12.78 1.80
C LEU A 61 1.35 -13.85 1.80
N ILE A 62 2.28 -13.76 0.86
CA ILE A 62 3.38 -14.72 0.70
C ILE A 62 4.28 -14.69 1.94
N ILE A 63 4.69 -13.49 2.36
CA ILE A 63 5.59 -13.31 3.50
C ILE A 63 4.93 -13.80 4.79
N SER A 64 3.65 -13.49 5.00
CA SER A 64 2.92 -13.96 6.17
C SER A 64 2.88 -15.49 6.23
N ARG A 65 2.56 -16.16 5.12
CA ARG A 65 2.53 -17.64 5.06
C ARG A 65 3.91 -18.26 5.29
N MET A 66 4.95 -17.71 4.67
CA MET A 66 6.32 -18.20 4.84
C MET A 66 6.82 -17.98 6.27
N THR A 67 6.54 -16.84 6.87
CA THR A 67 6.92 -16.54 8.27
C THR A 67 6.29 -17.56 9.23
N VAL A 68 5.02 -17.89 9.06
CA VAL A 68 4.33 -18.92 9.85
C VAL A 68 5.00 -20.29 9.66
N SER A 69 5.30 -20.67 8.41
CA SER A 69 5.95 -21.95 8.08
C SER A 69 7.33 -22.08 8.73
N TYR A 70 8.16 -21.04 8.66
CA TYR A 70 9.49 -21.03 9.30
C TYR A 70 9.41 -21.04 10.83
N ARG A 71 8.39 -20.43 11.39
CA ARG A 71 8.16 -20.44 12.84
C ARG A 71 7.79 -21.82 13.34
N VAL A 72 6.91 -22.55 12.65
CA VAL A 72 6.53 -23.93 12.99
C VAL A 72 7.70 -24.88 12.80
N GLY A 73 8.54 -24.68 11.79
CA GLY A 73 9.74 -25.47 11.52
C GLY A 73 10.95 -25.21 12.43
N ALA A 74 10.80 -24.42 13.52
CA ALA A 74 11.85 -24.02 14.46
C ALA A 74 13.06 -23.28 13.84
N LYS A 75 12.93 -22.75 12.61
CA LYS A 75 13.97 -22.06 11.85
C LYS A 75 13.92 -20.53 12.04
N LYS A 76 13.84 -20.06 13.27
CA LYS A 76 13.69 -18.63 13.59
C LYS A 76 14.78 -17.71 13.01
N LYS A 77 16.01 -18.23 12.83
CA LYS A 77 17.12 -17.47 12.23
C LYS A 77 16.90 -17.15 10.75
N GLU A 78 16.11 -17.95 10.05
CA GLU A 78 15.85 -17.77 8.61
C GLU A 78 14.77 -16.72 8.34
N ILE A 79 13.96 -16.32 9.35
CA ILE A 79 12.95 -15.28 9.22
C ILE A 79 13.57 -13.93 8.86
N GLY A 80 14.71 -13.57 9.47
CA GLY A 80 15.42 -12.33 9.12
C GLY A 80 15.90 -12.32 7.68
N SER A 81 16.46 -13.42 7.20
CA SER A 81 16.88 -13.58 5.81
C SER A 81 15.69 -13.49 4.85
N LEU A 82 14.55 -14.10 5.20
CA LEU A 82 13.32 -14.02 4.43
C LEU A 82 12.84 -12.57 4.28
N VAL A 83 12.79 -11.81 5.37
CA VAL A 83 12.36 -10.40 5.36
C VAL A 83 13.30 -9.56 4.50
N THR A 84 14.62 -9.74 4.65
CA THR A 84 15.61 -9.01 3.86
C THR A 84 15.51 -9.33 2.37
N THR A 85 15.40 -10.59 2.01
CA THR A 85 15.25 -11.01 0.60
C THR A 85 13.95 -10.45 0.02
N SER A 86 12.85 -10.53 0.77
CA SER A 86 11.56 -9.99 0.34
C SER A 86 11.57 -8.47 0.17
N LEU A 87 12.33 -7.74 1.00
CA LEU A 87 12.55 -6.30 0.84
C LEU A 87 13.24 -5.99 -0.49
N PHE A 88 14.33 -6.68 -0.79
CA PHE A 88 15.05 -6.47 -2.07
C PHE A 88 14.17 -6.77 -3.28
N VAL A 89 13.44 -7.88 -3.27
CA VAL A 89 12.54 -8.25 -4.36
C VAL A 89 11.40 -7.25 -4.47
N GLY A 90 10.78 -6.86 -3.36
CA GLY A 90 9.70 -5.87 -3.34
C GLY A 90 10.14 -4.49 -3.85
N LEU A 91 11.33 -4.03 -3.44
CA LEU A 91 11.93 -2.79 -3.95
C LEU A 91 12.23 -2.89 -5.45
N ALA A 92 12.82 -3.99 -5.91
CA ALA A 92 13.10 -4.20 -7.33
C ALA A 92 11.82 -4.15 -8.17
N VAL A 93 10.77 -4.84 -7.76
CA VAL A 93 9.47 -4.81 -8.46
C VAL A 93 8.87 -3.42 -8.47
N SER A 94 8.91 -2.68 -7.35
CA SER A 94 8.39 -1.31 -7.28
C SER A 94 9.16 -0.36 -8.21
N VAL A 95 10.49 -0.47 -8.23
CA VAL A 95 11.35 0.35 -9.11
C VAL A 95 11.08 0.03 -10.58
N ILE A 96 10.97 -1.25 -10.93
CA ILE A 96 10.66 -1.67 -12.30
C ILE A 96 9.30 -1.10 -12.74
N LEU A 97 8.26 -1.19 -11.89
CA LEU A 97 6.95 -0.62 -12.20
C LEU A 97 7.02 0.91 -12.39
N CYS A 98 7.76 1.60 -11.51
CA CYS A 98 7.98 3.05 -11.68
C CYS A 98 8.66 3.37 -13.00
N LEU A 99 9.69 2.62 -13.37
CA LEU A 99 10.41 2.81 -14.64
C LEU A 99 9.52 2.52 -15.85
N VAL A 100 8.72 1.46 -15.81
CA VAL A 100 7.77 1.13 -16.89
C VAL A 100 6.79 2.28 -17.10
N ILE A 101 6.21 2.83 -16.03
CA ILE A 101 5.26 3.95 -16.14
C ILE A 101 5.95 5.20 -16.70
N LEU A 102 7.18 5.50 -16.26
CA LEU A 102 7.94 6.65 -16.74
C LEU A 102 8.34 6.50 -18.21
N LEU A 103 8.75 5.32 -18.64
CA LEU A 103 9.13 5.04 -20.04
C LEU A 103 7.91 5.09 -20.98
N PHE A 104 6.79 4.52 -20.54
CA PHE A 104 5.55 4.48 -21.30
C PHE A 104 4.60 5.63 -21.01
N ARG A 105 5.09 6.72 -20.41
CA ARG A 105 4.27 7.87 -20.02
C ARG A 105 3.36 8.40 -21.13
N ASN A 106 3.84 8.39 -22.38
CA ASN A 106 3.06 8.89 -23.52
C ASN A 106 1.90 7.95 -23.85
N LEU A 107 2.08 6.64 -23.69
CA LEU A 107 1.03 5.66 -23.88
C LEU A 107 -0.04 5.79 -22.80
N PHE A 108 0.39 5.95 -21.55
CA PHE A 108 -0.52 6.20 -20.43
C PHE A 108 -1.22 7.57 -20.55
N ALA A 109 -0.53 8.61 -21.01
CA ALA A 109 -1.12 9.92 -21.24
C ALA A 109 -2.25 9.90 -22.27
N ASN A 110 -2.17 9.02 -23.27
CA ASN A 110 -3.22 8.85 -24.30
C ASN A 110 -4.45 8.09 -23.76
N LEU A 111 -4.31 7.35 -22.66
CA LEU A 111 -5.43 6.69 -21.97
C LEU A 111 -6.24 7.67 -21.10
N PHE A 112 -5.64 8.79 -20.74
CA PHE A 112 -6.30 9.83 -19.98
C PHE A 112 -6.96 10.85 -20.90
N THR A 113 -8.15 11.29 -20.56
CA THR A 113 -8.82 12.41 -21.25
C THR A 113 -8.03 13.71 -21.09
N ASP A 114 -7.41 13.90 -19.92
CA ASP A 114 -6.59 15.07 -19.60
C ASP A 114 -5.14 14.66 -19.33
N LYS A 115 -4.21 15.24 -20.11
CA LYS A 115 -2.77 14.97 -19.98
C LYS A 115 -2.19 15.35 -18.61
N ASN A 116 -2.88 16.20 -17.86
CA ASN A 116 -2.45 16.61 -16.52
C ASN A 116 -2.58 15.47 -15.48
N CYS A 117 -3.45 14.49 -15.71
CA CYS A 117 -3.57 13.32 -14.82
C CYS A 117 -2.27 12.52 -14.70
N ILE A 118 -1.44 12.49 -15.75
CA ILE A 118 -0.16 11.78 -15.74
C ILE A 118 0.83 12.41 -14.74
N TYR A 119 0.84 13.74 -14.62
CA TYR A 119 1.73 14.42 -13.66
C TYR A 119 1.37 14.06 -12.22
N ILE A 120 0.07 13.98 -11.91
CA ILE A 120 -0.41 13.54 -10.59
C ILE A 120 0.03 12.10 -10.33
N LEU A 121 -0.10 11.22 -11.31
CA LEU A 121 0.34 9.84 -11.20
C LEU A 121 1.86 9.74 -10.95
N ILE A 122 2.67 10.51 -11.67
CA ILE A 122 4.14 10.54 -11.50
C ILE A 122 4.52 11.00 -10.08
N ILE A 123 3.84 11.98 -9.52
CA ILE A 123 4.07 12.45 -8.15
C ILE A 123 3.73 11.34 -7.13
N LEU A 124 2.77 10.48 -7.44
CA LEU A 124 2.39 9.36 -6.57
C LEU A 124 3.33 8.15 -6.66
N LEU A 125 4.13 8.02 -7.74
CA LEU A 125 5.01 6.86 -7.95
C LEU A 125 6.00 6.59 -6.79
N PRO A 126 6.67 7.57 -6.18
CA PRO A 126 7.56 7.31 -5.05
C PRO A 126 6.86 6.62 -3.88
N SER A 127 5.55 6.86 -3.70
CA SER A 127 4.74 6.21 -2.68
C SER A 127 4.64 4.69 -2.87
N LEU A 128 4.80 4.15 -4.10
CA LEU A 128 4.84 2.70 -4.34
C LEU A 128 6.05 2.04 -3.67
N ILE A 129 7.19 2.72 -3.66
CA ILE A 129 8.41 2.22 -3.01
C ILE A 129 8.20 2.09 -1.50
N PHE A 130 7.65 3.13 -0.87
CA PHE A 130 7.32 3.11 0.56
C PHE A 130 6.25 2.05 0.88
N SER A 131 5.25 1.89 0.03
CA SER A 131 4.21 0.88 0.18
C SER A 131 4.75 -0.54 0.06
N SER A 132 5.77 -0.77 -0.77
CA SER A 132 6.47 -2.06 -0.86
C SER A 132 7.16 -2.41 0.45
N ILE A 133 7.91 -1.47 1.02
CA ILE A 133 8.58 -1.63 2.32
C ILE A 133 7.54 -1.94 3.41
N TYR A 134 6.48 -1.14 3.47
CA TYR A 134 5.39 -1.33 4.42
C TYR A 134 4.73 -2.71 4.30
N SER A 135 4.49 -3.20 3.07
CA SER A 135 3.83 -4.50 2.84
C SER A 135 4.67 -5.68 3.31
N VAL A 136 6.00 -5.60 3.19
CA VAL A 136 6.93 -6.62 3.67
C VAL A 136 6.92 -6.69 5.20
N PHE A 137 7.07 -5.55 5.87
CA PHE A 137 7.02 -5.50 7.34
C PHE A 137 5.66 -5.95 7.88
N ARG A 138 4.58 -5.50 7.28
CA ARG A 138 3.23 -5.90 7.65
C ARG A 138 3.04 -7.42 7.50
N GLY A 139 3.53 -8.03 6.41
CA GLY A 139 3.47 -9.47 6.20
C GLY A 139 4.25 -10.25 7.26
N ALA A 140 5.46 -9.79 7.61
CA ALA A 140 6.28 -10.37 8.65
C ALA A 140 5.62 -10.27 10.05
N MET A 141 5.02 -9.13 10.36
CA MET A 141 4.30 -8.91 11.63
C MET A 141 3.06 -9.79 11.75
N TRP A 142 2.29 -9.92 10.68
CA TRP A 142 1.13 -10.83 10.66
C TRP A 142 1.54 -12.30 10.83
N GLY A 143 2.66 -12.72 10.23
CA GLY A 143 3.18 -14.07 10.41
C GLY A 143 3.73 -14.35 11.82
N ASN A 144 4.08 -13.30 12.57
CA ASN A 144 4.61 -13.42 13.93
C ASN A 144 3.56 -13.19 15.03
N ASP A 145 2.26 -13.14 14.71
CA ASP A 145 1.14 -12.86 15.63
C ASP A 145 1.26 -11.54 16.43
N ASN A 146 2.10 -10.62 15.98
CA ASN A 146 2.29 -9.32 16.61
C ASN A 146 1.31 -8.30 16.02
N TYR A 147 0.03 -8.43 16.38
CA TYR A 147 -1.03 -7.51 15.91
C TYR A 147 -0.94 -6.10 16.52
N PHE A 148 -0.21 -5.93 17.61
CA PHE A 148 -0.08 -4.64 18.31
C PHE A 148 0.75 -3.59 17.55
N GLY A 149 1.65 -4.01 16.66
CA GLY A 149 2.46 -3.09 15.87
C GLY A 149 1.77 -2.60 14.59
N LEU A 150 0.51 -2.94 14.36
CA LEU A 150 -0.25 -2.64 13.13
C LEU A 150 -1.27 -1.49 13.31
N CYS A 151 -1.47 -1.03 14.54
CA CYS A 151 -2.26 0.15 14.89
C CYS A 151 -1.38 1.37 15.05
#